data_bd2b8963048e773a50cefc31c7745f49
#
_entry.id   bd2b8963048e773a50cefc31c7745f49
#
_cell.length_a   1.000
_cell.length_b   1.000
_cell.length_c   1.000
_cell.angle_alpha   90.00
_cell.angle_beta   90.00
_cell.angle_gamma   90.00
#
_symmetry.space_group_name_H-M   'P 1'
#
loop_
_entity.id
_entity.type
_entity.pdbx_description
1 polymer ?
#
loop_
_entity_poly.entity_id
_entity_poly.type
_entity_poly.pdbx_seq_one_letter_code
_entity_poly.pdbx_strand_id
1 'polypeptide(L)'
;MAVIDVPGYVASMKDHAVDHGFHVHDERHFVETYSLNQVWEVDLHPEEGCGGPLDLHLALEVDPRVLLAFEDVVVDLADDADPPDEFYFPLVFTWALPPLANGPDLLRLAIDLAGVGRVELPLEVSAIDSYPSVTDASERRLTIVAKQQVSLAKILAGEEPICDMLDRCLSVSRYLLDEAPGWLAE
;
A
#
# COMPACT_ATOMS: atom_id res chain seq x y z
N MET A 1 8.07 -22.86 16.17
CA MET A 1 7.94 -22.65 14.72
C MET A 1 6.95 -21.50 14.58
N ALA A 2 7.30 -20.43 13.86
CA ALA A 2 6.36 -19.30 13.69
C ALA A 2 5.07 -19.81 13.05
N VAL A 3 3.93 -19.36 13.58
CA VAL A 3 2.60 -19.73 13.06
C VAL A 3 2.33 -18.99 11.75
N ILE A 4 2.79 -17.73 11.66
CA ILE A 4 2.72 -16.91 10.45
C ILE A 4 4.10 -16.80 9.82
N ASP A 5 4.23 -17.19 8.56
CA ASP A 5 5.41 -16.95 7.72
C ASP A 5 5.27 -15.58 7.02
N VAL A 6 5.70 -14.51 7.71
CA VAL A 6 5.63 -13.15 7.16
C VAL A 6 6.44 -13.01 5.86
N PRO A 7 7.70 -13.49 5.76
CA PRO A 7 8.42 -13.45 4.49
C PRO A 7 7.72 -14.20 3.36
N GLY A 8 7.14 -15.36 3.65
CA GLY A 8 6.36 -16.13 2.68
C GLY A 8 5.10 -15.39 2.23
N TYR A 9 4.42 -14.71 3.16
CA TYR A 9 3.26 -13.88 2.82
C TYR A 9 3.65 -12.70 1.92
N VAL A 10 4.76 -12.00 2.19
CA VAL A 10 5.28 -10.92 1.33
C VAL A 10 5.64 -11.45 -0.06
N ALA A 11 6.27 -12.62 -0.14
CA ALA A 11 6.55 -13.25 -1.43
C ALA A 11 5.26 -13.54 -2.21
N SER A 12 4.24 -14.08 -1.55
CA SER A 12 2.92 -14.33 -2.14
C SER A 12 2.25 -13.04 -2.61
N MET A 13 2.33 -11.94 -1.83
CA MET A 13 1.80 -10.63 -2.26
C MET A 13 2.46 -10.14 -3.55
N LYS A 14 3.77 -10.32 -3.71
CA LYS A 14 4.49 -9.94 -4.94
C LYS A 14 4.04 -10.77 -6.13
N ASP A 15 3.90 -12.09 -5.95
CA ASP A 15 3.42 -12.98 -7.02
C ASP A 15 2.01 -12.57 -7.45
N HIS A 16 1.10 -12.29 -6.51
CA HIS A 16 -0.22 -11.77 -6.81
C HIS A 16 -0.17 -10.40 -7.51
N ALA A 17 0.73 -9.49 -7.10
CA ALA A 17 0.88 -8.20 -7.77
C ALA A 17 1.27 -8.37 -9.25
N VAL A 18 2.18 -9.30 -9.56
CA VAL A 18 2.54 -9.64 -10.94
C VAL A 18 1.35 -10.21 -11.71
N ASP A 19 0.60 -11.12 -11.12
CA ASP A 19 -0.60 -11.72 -11.75
C ASP A 19 -1.70 -10.68 -12.02
N HIS A 20 -1.73 -9.58 -11.23
CA HIS A 20 -2.66 -8.46 -11.37
C HIS A 20 -2.12 -7.29 -12.22
N GLY A 21 -1.05 -7.50 -13.00
CA GLY A 21 -0.54 -6.54 -13.98
C GLY A 21 0.39 -5.47 -13.40
N PHE A 22 1.09 -5.78 -12.32
CA PHE A 22 2.17 -4.94 -11.79
C PHE A 22 3.54 -5.53 -12.08
N HIS A 23 4.53 -4.69 -12.30
CA HIS A 23 5.93 -5.04 -12.15
C HIS A 23 6.41 -4.74 -10.74
N VAL A 24 7.12 -5.67 -10.12
CA VAL A 24 7.82 -5.50 -8.85
C VAL A 24 9.24 -5.01 -9.16
N HIS A 25 9.59 -3.80 -8.69
CA HIS A 25 10.88 -3.18 -8.98
C HIS A 25 11.90 -3.35 -7.86
N ASP A 26 11.46 -3.21 -6.62
CA ASP A 26 12.35 -3.29 -5.46
C ASP A 26 11.60 -3.83 -4.25
N GLU A 27 12.36 -4.39 -3.32
CA GLU A 27 11.86 -4.85 -2.03
C GLU A 27 12.84 -4.44 -0.95
N ARG A 28 12.33 -3.86 0.13
CA ARG A 28 13.12 -3.46 1.29
C ARG A 28 12.49 -3.99 2.56
N HIS A 29 13.34 -4.44 3.48
CA HIS A 29 12.91 -4.87 4.80
C HIS A 29 13.63 -4.07 5.87
N PHE A 30 12.88 -3.35 6.69
CA PHE A 30 13.37 -2.53 7.78
C PHE A 30 12.99 -3.15 9.12
N VAL A 31 13.92 -3.08 10.08
CA VAL A 31 13.68 -3.50 11.46
C VAL A 31 14.08 -2.35 12.38
N GLU A 32 13.15 -1.88 13.19
CA GLU A 32 13.43 -0.85 14.18
C GLU A 32 14.15 -1.44 15.39
N THR A 33 15.27 -0.85 15.78
CA THR A 33 16.20 -1.42 16.76
C THR A 33 15.57 -1.58 18.17
N TYR A 34 14.68 -0.70 18.57
CA TYR A 34 14.14 -0.70 19.94
C TYR A 34 12.78 -1.38 20.07
N SER A 35 11.87 -1.13 19.15
CA SER A 35 10.53 -1.72 19.16
C SER A 35 10.52 -3.11 18.53
N LEU A 36 11.50 -3.41 17.67
CA LEU A 36 11.56 -4.56 16.77
C LEU A 36 10.41 -4.59 15.77
N ASN A 37 9.71 -3.49 15.59
CA ASN A 37 8.73 -3.33 14.52
C ASN A 37 9.44 -3.52 13.18
N GLN A 38 8.77 -4.20 12.27
CA GLN A 38 9.28 -4.48 10.95
C GLN A 38 8.38 -3.82 9.91
N VAL A 39 8.99 -3.34 8.83
CA VAL A 39 8.27 -2.85 7.66
C VAL A 39 8.84 -3.54 6.43
N TRP A 40 7.97 -4.16 5.68
CA TRP A 40 8.28 -4.73 4.37
C TRP A 40 7.73 -3.79 3.31
N GLU A 41 8.60 -3.17 2.53
CA GLU A 41 8.23 -2.27 1.44
C GLU A 41 8.45 -2.94 0.10
N VAL A 42 7.48 -2.78 -0.80
CA VAL A 42 7.55 -3.28 -2.18
C VAL A 42 7.18 -2.14 -3.11
N ASP A 43 8.06 -1.86 -4.07
CA ASP A 43 7.82 -0.86 -5.11
C ASP A 43 7.17 -1.52 -6.32
N LEU A 44 6.00 -1.02 -6.69
CA LEU A 44 5.15 -1.56 -7.75
C LEU A 44 4.93 -0.51 -8.85
N HIS A 45 4.87 -0.95 -10.08
CA HIS A 45 4.42 -0.14 -11.20
C HIS A 45 3.41 -0.93 -12.05
N PRO A 46 2.31 -0.34 -12.51
CA PRO A 46 1.52 -0.98 -13.56
C PRO A 46 2.38 -1.28 -14.79
N GLU A 47 2.18 -2.40 -15.45
CA GLU A 47 2.97 -2.79 -16.63
C GLU A 47 2.99 -1.67 -17.69
N GLU A 48 1.84 -1.03 -17.96
CA GLU A 48 1.69 0.07 -18.90
C GLU A 48 2.34 1.38 -18.42
N GLY A 49 2.61 1.52 -17.13
CA GLY A 49 3.19 2.71 -16.50
C GLY A 49 4.68 2.61 -16.23
N CYS A 50 5.32 1.52 -16.62
CA CYS A 50 6.73 1.27 -16.33
C CYS A 50 7.63 2.34 -16.97
N GLY A 51 8.44 3.04 -16.14
CA GLY A 51 9.23 4.19 -16.57
C GLY A 51 8.46 5.52 -16.66
N GLY A 52 7.19 5.51 -16.28
CA GLY A 52 6.37 6.71 -16.13
C GLY A 52 6.63 7.46 -14.82
N PRO A 53 5.87 8.53 -14.54
CA PRO A 53 6.10 9.39 -13.38
C PRO A 53 5.46 8.88 -12.08
N LEU A 54 4.67 7.81 -12.13
CA LEU A 54 3.90 7.32 -10.99
C LEU A 54 4.64 6.19 -10.29
N ASP A 55 4.90 6.36 -9.00
CA ASP A 55 5.40 5.33 -8.10
C ASP A 55 4.26 4.84 -7.19
N LEU A 56 4.15 3.54 -7.01
CA LEU A 56 3.29 2.91 -6.02
C LEU A 56 4.16 2.13 -5.03
N HIS A 57 4.10 2.52 -3.77
CA HIS A 57 4.75 1.84 -2.67
C HIS A 57 3.71 1.07 -1.84
N LEU A 58 3.94 -0.21 -1.64
CA LEU A 58 3.20 -1.04 -0.72
C LEU A 58 4.06 -1.26 0.52
N ALA A 59 3.51 -1.04 1.71
CA ALA A 59 4.20 -1.27 2.98
C ALA A 59 3.35 -2.16 3.89
N LEU A 60 3.88 -3.30 4.30
CA LEU A 60 3.32 -4.16 5.35
C LEU A 60 4.03 -3.86 6.66
N GLU A 61 3.28 -3.35 7.65
CA GLU A 61 3.80 -3.05 8.98
C GLU A 61 3.55 -4.23 9.91
N VAL A 62 4.61 -4.77 10.50
CA VAL A 62 4.56 -5.94 11.38
C VAL A 62 4.98 -5.55 12.79
N ASP A 63 4.02 -5.45 13.72
CA ASP A 63 4.31 -5.33 15.15
C ASP A 63 4.55 -6.73 15.73
N PRO A 64 5.74 -7.03 16.25
CA PRO A 64 6.05 -8.35 16.82
C PRO A 64 5.17 -8.69 18.02
N ARG A 65 4.60 -7.70 18.72
CA ARG A 65 3.68 -7.96 19.83
C ARG A 65 2.35 -8.51 19.35
N VAL A 66 1.84 -7.98 18.23
CA VAL A 66 0.60 -8.49 17.60
C VAL A 66 0.84 -9.92 17.12
N LEU A 67 1.98 -10.18 16.48
CA LEU A 67 2.35 -11.49 15.99
C LEU A 67 2.42 -12.51 17.13
N LEU A 68 3.16 -12.20 18.20
CA LEU A 68 3.32 -13.08 19.36
C LEU A 68 1.99 -13.32 20.08
N ALA A 69 1.16 -12.28 20.25
CA ALA A 69 -0.15 -12.43 20.86
C ALA A 69 -1.08 -13.35 20.05
N PHE A 70 -1.02 -13.26 18.72
CA PHE A 70 -1.75 -14.17 17.84
C PHE A 70 -1.22 -15.61 17.97
N GLU A 71 0.10 -15.80 17.95
CA GLU A 71 0.74 -17.12 18.10
C GLU A 71 0.37 -17.78 19.43
N ASP A 72 0.39 -17.03 20.53
CA ASP A 72 -0.01 -17.54 21.86
C ASP A 72 -1.45 -18.07 21.86
N VAL A 73 -2.38 -17.31 21.23
CA VAL A 73 -3.77 -17.75 21.14
C VAL A 73 -3.94 -18.99 20.26
N VAL A 74 -3.26 -19.03 19.09
CA VAL A 74 -3.40 -20.15 18.15
C VAL A 74 -2.81 -21.45 18.73
N VAL A 75 -1.73 -21.37 19.49
CA VAL A 75 -1.13 -22.57 20.14
C VAL A 75 -2.07 -23.21 21.16
N ASP A 76 -2.90 -22.41 21.80
CA ASP A 76 -3.85 -22.87 22.83
C ASP A 76 -5.24 -23.25 22.25
N LEU A 77 -5.47 -23.09 20.95
CA LEU A 77 -6.73 -23.46 20.30
C LEU A 77 -6.88 -24.98 20.18
N ALA A 78 -8.13 -25.43 20.24
CA ALA A 78 -8.47 -26.81 19.90
C ALA A 78 -8.32 -27.04 18.39
N ASP A 79 -8.01 -28.28 17.99
CA ASP A 79 -7.70 -28.65 16.59
C ASP A 79 -8.82 -28.30 15.58
N ASP A 80 -10.07 -28.11 16.06
CA ASP A 80 -11.24 -27.80 15.25
C ASP A 80 -11.76 -26.37 15.43
N ALA A 81 -11.03 -25.50 16.14
CA ALA A 81 -11.41 -24.11 16.38
C ALA A 81 -10.74 -23.17 15.39
N ASP A 82 -11.52 -22.23 14.86
CA ASP A 82 -11.00 -21.16 14.02
C ASP A 82 -10.20 -20.14 14.84
N PRO A 83 -9.09 -19.63 14.33
CA PRO A 83 -8.33 -18.56 14.98
C PRO A 83 -9.16 -17.26 15.03
N PRO A 84 -9.02 -16.45 16.10
CA PRO A 84 -9.79 -15.22 16.26
C PRO A 84 -9.38 -14.17 15.22
N ASP A 85 -10.37 -13.54 14.60
CA ASP A 85 -10.19 -12.47 13.60
C ASP A 85 -10.14 -11.08 14.28
N GLU A 86 -9.20 -10.91 15.22
CA GLU A 86 -8.97 -9.64 15.93
C GLU A 86 -7.51 -9.15 15.84
N PHE A 87 -6.65 -9.91 15.19
CA PHE A 87 -5.24 -9.58 15.00
C PHE A 87 -4.98 -9.18 13.55
N TYR A 88 -4.42 -8.00 13.35
CA TYR A 88 -4.22 -7.41 12.03
C TYR A 88 -2.84 -6.79 11.89
N PHE A 89 -2.31 -6.80 10.66
CA PHE A 89 -1.21 -5.95 10.26
C PHE A 89 -1.70 -4.82 9.36
N PRO A 90 -1.24 -3.57 9.58
CA PRO A 90 -1.47 -2.50 8.61
C PRO A 90 -0.80 -2.80 7.27
N LEU A 91 -1.55 -2.61 6.19
CA LEU A 91 -1.08 -2.64 4.82
C LEU A 91 -1.36 -1.27 4.20
N VAL A 92 -0.30 -0.56 3.83
CA VAL A 92 -0.39 0.80 3.33
C VAL A 92 0.04 0.85 1.87
N PHE A 93 -0.79 1.46 1.04
CA PHE A 93 -0.49 1.77 -0.35
C PHE A 93 -0.28 3.27 -0.48
N THR A 94 0.83 3.69 -1.08
CA THR A 94 1.16 5.10 -1.28
C THR A 94 1.50 5.34 -2.73
N TRP A 95 0.71 6.19 -3.40
CA TRP A 95 1.02 6.69 -4.73
C TRP A 95 1.74 8.01 -4.61
N ALA A 96 2.85 8.13 -5.31
CA ALA A 96 3.66 9.33 -5.38
C ALA A 96 3.88 9.75 -6.83
N LEU A 97 3.91 11.07 -7.03
CA LEU A 97 4.23 11.70 -8.31
C LEU A 97 5.38 12.69 -8.09
N PRO A 98 6.16 13.01 -9.13
CA PRO A 98 7.09 14.12 -9.10
C PRO A 98 6.39 15.42 -8.71
N PRO A 99 7.13 16.46 -8.30
CA PRO A 99 6.55 17.77 -8.07
C PRO A 99 5.72 18.26 -9.26
N LEU A 100 4.51 18.74 -8.98
CA LEU A 100 3.54 19.11 -10.00
C LEU A 100 3.66 20.60 -10.34
N ALA A 101 3.68 20.93 -11.64
CA ALA A 101 3.62 22.30 -12.12
C ALA A 101 2.19 22.87 -11.98
N ASN A 102 1.18 22.03 -12.29
CA ASN A 102 -0.24 22.39 -12.23
C ASN A 102 -0.99 21.36 -11.37
N GLY A 103 -1.01 21.59 -10.04
CA GLY A 103 -1.67 20.66 -9.13
C GLY A 103 -3.20 20.61 -9.33
N PRO A 104 -3.82 19.42 -9.19
CA PRO A 104 -5.27 19.27 -9.24
C PRO A 104 -5.98 19.96 -8.06
N ASP A 105 -7.29 20.22 -8.22
CA ASP A 105 -8.16 20.50 -7.09
C ASP A 105 -8.28 19.23 -6.23
N LEU A 106 -7.83 19.31 -4.96
CA LEU A 106 -7.73 18.15 -4.09
C LEU A 106 -9.09 17.55 -3.73
N LEU A 107 -10.12 18.40 -3.58
CA LEU A 107 -11.46 17.91 -3.26
C LEU A 107 -12.05 17.13 -4.44
N ARG A 108 -11.89 17.67 -5.65
CA ARG A 108 -12.34 16.97 -6.86
C ARG A 108 -11.60 15.66 -7.06
N LEU A 109 -10.28 15.68 -6.92
CA LEU A 109 -9.46 14.48 -7.01
C LEU A 109 -9.88 13.42 -5.98
N ALA A 110 -10.14 13.82 -4.73
CA ALA A 110 -10.61 12.92 -3.69
C ALA A 110 -11.97 12.29 -4.03
N ILE A 111 -12.89 13.06 -4.63
CA ILE A 111 -14.21 12.55 -5.07
C ILE A 111 -14.04 11.54 -6.22
N ASP A 112 -13.24 11.90 -7.21
CA ASP A 112 -12.99 11.05 -8.37
C ASP A 112 -12.32 9.72 -7.94
N LEU A 113 -11.30 9.80 -7.08
CA LEU A 113 -10.61 8.64 -6.51
C LEU A 113 -11.52 7.78 -5.61
N ALA A 114 -12.44 8.40 -4.86
CA ALA A 114 -13.44 7.64 -4.10
C ALA A 114 -14.35 6.80 -5.03
N GLY A 115 -14.63 7.30 -6.24
CA GLY A 115 -15.36 6.54 -7.27
C GLY A 115 -14.55 5.36 -7.83
N VAL A 116 -13.23 5.49 -7.92
CA VAL A 116 -12.32 4.45 -8.44
C VAL A 116 -11.99 3.41 -7.38
N GLY A 117 -11.55 3.84 -6.18
CA GLY A 117 -11.16 2.96 -5.08
C GLY A 117 -12.34 2.28 -4.41
N ARG A 118 -13.49 2.98 -4.41
CA ARG A 118 -14.75 2.53 -3.78
C ARG A 118 -14.57 2.29 -2.27
N VAL A 119 -15.44 1.46 -1.69
CA VAL A 119 -15.39 1.09 -0.26
C VAL A 119 -14.27 0.09 0.05
N GLU A 120 -13.82 -0.65 -0.94
CA GLU A 120 -12.80 -1.67 -0.82
C GLU A 120 -11.40 -1.06 -0.65
N LEU A 121 -11.17 0.15 -1.18
CA LEU A 121 -9.90 0.86 -1.07
C LEU A 121 -10.15 2.36 -0.83
N PRO A 122 -10.50 2.76 0.39
CA PRO A 122 -10.68 4.17 0.72
C PRO A 122 -9.35 4.92 0.64
N LEU A 123 -9.35 6.06 -0.06
CA LEU A 123 -8.17 6.84 -0.38
C LEU A 123 -8.17 8.18 0.35
N GLU A 124 -7.02 8.54 0.90
CA GLU A 124 -6.72 9.86 1.45
C GLU A 124 -5.82 10.61 0.47
N VAL A 125 -6.19 11.85 0.14
CA VAL A 125 -5.44 12.72 -0.77
C VAL A 125 -4.89 13.90 0.02
N SER A 126 -3.58 14.13 -0.09
CA SER A 126 -2.92 15.28 0.53
C SER A 126 -1.91 15.93 -0.42
N ALA A 127 -1.64 17.21 -0.23
CA ALA A 127 -0.60 17.92 -0.96
C ALA A 127 0.17 18.85 -0.04
N ILE A 128 1.46 19.01 -0.35
CA ILE A 128 2.36 19.94 0.33
C ILE A 128 2.92 20.91 -0.71
N ASP A 129 2.70 22.21 -0.47
CA ASP A 129 3.29 23.28 -1.26
C ASP A 129 4.58 23.76 -0.59
N SER A 130 5.68 23.69 -1.33
CA SER A 130 7.00 24.17 -0.89
C SER A 130 7.39 25.42 -1.68
N TYR A 131 7.93 26.42 -0.98
CA TYR A 131 8.37 27.68 -1.55
C TYR A 131 9.88 27.84 -1.31
N PRO A 132 10.74 27.42 -2.23
CA PRO A 132 12.19 27.63 -2.10
C PRO A 132 12.52 29.11 -2.06
N SER A 133 13.40 29.53 -1.15
CA SER A 133 13.75 30.96 -0.95
C SER A 133 14.49 31.61 -2.10
N VAL A 134 14.95 30.83 -3.08
CA VAL A 134 15.77 31.27 -4.21
C VAL A 134 15.03 31.27 -5.55
N THR A 135 13.75 30.83 -5.57
CA THR A 135 12.94 30.78 -6.78
C THR A 135 11.52 31.31 -6.48
N ASP A 136 10.88 31.89 -7.45
CA ASP A 136 9.49 32.37 -7.35
C ASP A 136 8.47 31.25 -7.63
N ALA A 137 8.93 30.08 -8.04
CA ALA A 137 8.08 28.94 -8.33
C ALA A 137 7.88 28.08 -7.06
N SER A 138 6.61 27.76 -6.76
CA SER A 138 6.27 26.76 -5.76
C SER A 138 6.38 25.35 -6.35
N GLU A 139 6.74 24.38 -5.51
CA GLU A 139 6.65 22.97 -5.83
C GLU A 139 5.49 22.36 -5.03
N ARG A 140 4.54 21.73 -5.72
CA ARG A 140 3.47 20.97 -5.08
C ARG A 140 3.77 19.50 -5.17
N ARG A 141 3.80 18.82 -4.03
CA ARG A 141 3.91 17.36 -3.94
C ARG A 141 2.58 16.77 -3.53
N LEU A 142 2.06 15.89 -4.37
CA LEU A 142 0.81 15.15 -4.14
C LEU A 142 1.16 13.79 -3.54
N THR A 143 0.40 13.40 -2.51
CA THR A 143 0.49 12.06 -1.90
C THR A 143 -0.92 11.50 -1.77
N ILE A 144 -1.11 10.29 -2.26
CA ILE A 144 -2.37 9.55 -2.17
C ILE A 144 -2.09 8.28 -1.39
N VAL A 145 -2.88 8.01 -0.36
CA VAL A 145 -2.65 6.89 0.56
C VAL A 145 -3.93 6.10 0.74
N ALA A 146 -3.82 4.77 0.66
CA ALA A 146 -4.85 3.85 1.14
C ALA A 146 -4.28 3.02 2.29
N LYS A 147 -5.07 2.88 3.36
CA LYS A 147 -4.70 2.05 4.52
C LYS A 147 -5.69 0.91 4.64
N GLN A 148 -5.17 -0.28 4.67
CA GLN A 148 -5.92 -1.51 4.85
C GLN A 148 -5.40 -2.28 6.06
N GLN A 149 -6.16 -3.28 6.47
CA GLN A 149 -5.78 -4.18 7.55
C GLN A 149 -5.81 -5.60 6.99
N VAL A 150 -4.71 -6.34 7.13
CA VAL A 150 -4.67 -7.75 6.76
C VAL A 150 -4.81 -8.60 8.01
N SER A 151 -5.74 -9.54 7.96
CA SER A 151 -6.06 -10.42 9.10
C SER A 151 -5.04 -11.55 9.21
N LEU A 152 -4.47 -11.75 10.41
CA LEU A 152 -3.56 -12.86 10.66
C LEU A 152 -4.28 -14.22 10.57
N ALA A 153 -5.53 -14.28 11.00
CA ALA A 153 -6.35 -15.47 10.86
C ALA A 153 -6.54 -15.87 9.39
N LYS A 154 -6.82 -14.89 8.52
CA LYS A 154 -6.97 -15.13 7.08
C LYS A 154 -5.66 -15.46 6.40
N ILE A 155 -4.55 -14.81 6.79
CA ILE A 155 -3.20 -15.19 6.30
C ILE A 155 -2.92 -16.65 6.64
N LEU A 156 -3.21 -17.07 7.87
CA LEU A 156 -3.02 -18.46 8.31
C LEU A 156 -3.88 -19.44 7.51
N ALA A 157 -5.12 -19.06 7.20
CA ALA A 157 -6.06 -19.86 6.41
C ALA A 157 -5.76 -19.80 4.89
N GLY A 158 -4.93 -18.87 4.42
CA GLY A 158 -4.72 -18.62 2.98
C GLY A 158 -5.91 -17.97 2.29
N GLU A 159 -6.72 -17.20 3.02
CA GLU A 159 -7.99 -16.60 2.55
C GLU A 159 -7.93 -15.06 2.47
N GLU A 160 -6.74 -14.46 2.61
CA GLU A 160 -6.61 -12.99 2.59
C GLU A 160 -6.96 -12.41 1.21
N PRO A 161 -7.89 -11.43 1.12
CA PRO A 161 -8.41 -10.91 -0.16
C PRO A 161 -7.47 -9.88 -0.82
N ILE A 162 -6.19 -10.21 -0.95
CA ILE A 162 -5.18 -9.31 -1.55
C ILE A 162 -5.48 -9.00 -3.02
N CYS A 163 -6.07 -9.94 -3.75
CA CYS A 163 -6.40 -9.78 -5.17
C CYS A 163 -7.38 -8.62 -5.41
N ASP A 164 -8.45 -8.51 -4.61
CA ASP A 164 -9.43 -7.43 -4.73
C ASP A 164 -8.78 -6.06 -4.45
N MET A 165 -7.86 -6.00 -3.48
CA MET A 165 -7.10 -4.77 -3.19
C MET A 165 -6.17 -4.40 -4.34
N LEU A 166 -5.45 -5.36 -4.93
CA LEU A 166 -4.55 -5.13 -6.06
C LEU A 166 -5.31 -4.68 -7.31
N ASP A 167 -6.48 -5.24 -7.60
CA ASP A 167 -7.34 -4.79 -8.71
C ASP A 167 -7.77 -3.32 -8.53
N ARG A 168 -8.08 -2.91 -7.30
CA ARG A 168 -8.37 -1.50 -6.99
C ARG A 168 -7.14 -0.63 -7.10
N CYS A 169 -6.00 -1.08 -6.62
CA CYS A 169 -4.73 -0.37 -6.76
C CYS A 169 -4.38 -0.15 -8.24
N LEU A 170 -4.57 -1.16 -9.09
CA LEU A 170 -4.35 -1.04 -10.53
C LEU A 170 -5.29 -0.01 -11.16
N SER A 171 -6.58 -0.04 -10.79
CA SER A 171 -7.56 0.92 -11.28
C SER A 171 -7.22 2.36 -10.87
N VAL A 172 -6.77 2.57 -9.63
CA VAL A 172 -6.30 3.88 -9.12
C VAL A 172 -5.05 4.32 -9.87
N SER A 173 -4.08 3.43 -10.05
CA SER A 173 -2.83 3.73 -10.77
C SER A 173 -3.08 4.13 -12.22
N ARG A 174 -3.97 3.45 -12.91
CA ARG A 174 -4.38 3.81 -14.29
C ARG A 174 -5.03 5.19 -14.35
N TYR A 175 -5.97 5.46 -13.45
CA TYR A 175 -6.58 6.78 -13.36
C TYR A 175 -5.53 7.88 -13.17
N LEU A 176 -4.57 7.67 -12.26
CA LEU A 176 -3.51 8.64 -12.00
C LEU A 176 -2.57 8.81 -13.20
N LEU A 177 -2.24 7.74 -13.90
CA LEU A 177 -1.41 7.80 -15.12
C LEU A 177 -2.11 8.58 -16.25
N ASP A 178 -3.43 8.46 -16.38
CA ASP A 178 -4.21 9.20 -17.37
C ASP A 178 -4.27 10.70 -17.04
N GLU A 179 -4.36 11.08 -15.76
CA GLU A 179 -4.48 12.47 -15.32
C GLU A 179 -3.12 13.19 -15.16
N ALA A 180 -2.05 12.46 -14.81
CA ALA A 180 -0.74 13.00 -14.48
C ALA A 180 -0.13 13.91 -15.57
N PRO A 181 -0.25 13.64 -16.88
CA PRO A 181 0.30 14.52 -17.92
C PRO A 181 -0.23 15.96 -17.83
N GLY A 182 -1.50 16.14 -17.45
CA GLY A 182 -2.11 17.47 -17.27
C GLY A 182 -1.56 18.23 -16.06
N TRP A 183 -1.04 17.54 -15.06
CA TRP A 183 -0.50 18.13 -13.84
C TRP A 183 1.01 18.40 -13.92
N LEU A 184 1.73 17.62 -14.73
CA LEU A 184 3.18 17.67 -14.89
C LEU A 184 3.62 18.63 -16.00
N ALA A 185 2.73 18.96 -16.94
CA ALA A 185 3.02 19.90 -18.04
C ALA A 185 3.23 21.32 -17.50
N GLU A 186 4.31 21.97 -17.96
CA GLU A 186 4.59 23.41 -17.74
C GLU A 186 3.65 24.30 -18.54
#